data_2013ee4dbad5db3b9f068fae2ab6606d
#
_entry.id   2013ee4dbad5db3b9f068fae2ab6606d
#
_cell.length_a   1.000
_cell.length_b   1.000
_cell.length_c   1.000
_cell.angle_alpha   90.00
_cell.angle_beta   90.00
_cell.angle_gamma   90.00
#
_symmetry.space_group_name_H-M   'P 1'
#
loop_
_entity.id
_entity.type
_entity.pdbx_description
1 polymer ?
#
loop_
_entity_poly.entity_id
_entity_poly.type
_entity_poly.pdbx_seq_one_letter_code
_entity_poly.pdbx_strand_id
1 'polypeptide(L)'
;MDLNDIRNLSADQESGTWCDLVDPVTGAVTGIRVKIAGPDSETQNRARLTLADDLAEVADHEGRVSAEMRERVRIDSLARCILDWECTEDGKAVPFTRANVVRLLRAAHWVQAQVDVFASDRSIHRGRT
;
A
#
# COMPACT_ATOMS: atom_id res chain seq x y z
N MET A 1 -15.17 -22.05 -12.43
CA MET A 1 -15.04 -20.58 -12.24
C MET A 1 -15.50 -19.89 -13.51
N ASP A 2 -16.36 -18.91 -13.36
CA ASP A 2 -16.80 -18.08 -14.49
C ASP A 2 -16.40 -16.60 -14.26
N LEU A 3 -16.83 -15.71 -15.14
CA LEU A 3 -16.47 -14.29 -15.07
C LEU A 3 -16.97 -13.63 -13.78
N ASN A 4 -18.15 -14.04 -13.29
CA ASN A 4 -18.67 -13.49 -12.02
C ASN A 4 -17.82 -13.89 -10.85
N ASP A 5 -17.26 -15.09 -10.83
CA ASP A 5 -16.35 -15.53 -9.77
C ASP A 5 -15.08 -14.67 -9.74
N ILE A 6 -14.55 -14.35 -10.90
CA ILE A 6 -13.38 -13.48 -11.05
C ILE A 6 -13.71 -12.07 -10.54
N ARG A 7 -14.87 -11.52 -10.89
CA ARG A 7 -15.31 -10.20 -10.43
C ARG A 7 -15.50 -10.16 -8.93
N ASN A 8 -16.04 -11.22 -8.34
CA ASN A 8 -16.26 -11.32 -6.90
C ASN A 8 -14.94 -11.35 -6.13
N LEU A 9 -13.93 -12.08 -6.63
CA LEU A 9 -12.59 -12.08 -6.03
C LEU A 9 -11.97 -10.68 -6.04
N SER A 10 -12.11 -9.97 -7.15
CA SER A 10 -11.63 -8.59 -7.27
C SER A 10 -12.36 -7.65 -6.30
N ALA A 11 -13.68 -7.79 -6.20
CA ALA A 11 -14.50 -6.97 -5.28
C ALA A 11 -14.15 -7.24 -3.82
N ASP A 12 -13.88 -8.49 -3.45
CA ASP A 12 -13.43 -8.84 -2.09
C ASP A 12 -12.10 -8.18 -1.76
N GLN A 13 -11.19 -8.14 -2.72
CA GLN A 13 -9.90 -7.46 -2.55
C GLN A 13 -10.04 -5.95 -2.41
N GLU A 14 -11.06 -5.35 -3.01
CA GLU A 14 -11.35 -3.92 -2.89
C GLU A 14 -11.74 -3.53 -1.46
N SER A 15 -12.36 -4.43 -0.72
CA SER A 15 -12.71 -4.22 0.69
C SER A 15 -11.48 -4.06 1.59
N GLY A 16 -10.36 -4.58 1.16
CA GLY A 16 -9.10 -4.51 1.87
C GLY A 16 -8.95 -5.55 2.97
N THR A 17 -7.71 -5.75 3.39
CA THR A 17 -7.34 -6.67 4.45
C THR A 17 -6.42 -5.96 5.42
N TRP A 18 -6.63 -6.18 6.72
CA TRP A 18 -5.80 -5.56 7.75
C TRP A 18 -4.43 -6.22 7.82
N CYS A 19 -3.41 -5.38 7.84
CA CYS A 19 -2.01 -5.77 8.02
C CYS A 19 -1.53 -5.20 9.35
N ASP A 20 -1.13 -6.08 10.27
CA ASP A 20 -0.46 -5.67 11.50
C ASP A 20 1.02 -5.48 11.20
N LEU A 21 1.53 -4.25 11.39
CA LEU A 21 2.97 -4.03 11.29
C LEU A 21 3.68 -4.67 12.47
N VAL A 22 4.74 -5.41 12.19
CA VAL A 22 5.50 -6.12 13.21
C VAL A 22 6.92 -5.57 13.30
N ASP A 23 7.47 -5.60 14.52
CA ASP A 23 8.88 -5.25 14.74
C ASP A 23 9.75 -6.21 13.92
N PRO A 24 10.63 -5.70 13.05
CA PRO A 24 11.41 -6.54 12.14
C PRO A 24 12.47 -7.40 12.85
N VAL A 25 12.79 -7.08 14.10
CA VAL A 25 13.77 -7.83 14.89
C VAL A 25 13.10 -8.89 15.75
N THR A 26 12.05 -8.49 16.50
CA THR A 26 11.40 -9.37 17.47
C THR A 26 10.17 -10.10 16.93
N GLY A 27 9.57 -9.60 15.84
CA GLY A 27 8.31 -10.12 15.30
C GLY A 27 7.08 -9.73 16.11
N ALA A 28 7.23 -8.93 17.15
CA ALA A 28 6.11 -8.49 17.98
C ALA A 28 5.25 -7.47 17.21
N VAL A 29 3.92 -7.53 17.42
CA VAL A 29 3.02 -6.54 16.83
C VAL A 29 3.32 -5.15 17.40
N THR A 30 3.33 -4.14 16.52
CA THR A 30 3.61 -2.76 16.92
C THR A 30 2.39 -2.01 17.43
N GLY A 31 1.19 -2.54 17.17
CA GLY A 31 -0.06 -1.83 17.42
C GLY A 31 -0.49 -0.93 16.26
N ILE A 32 0.37 -0.71 15.29
CA ILE A 32 0.02 0.02 14.06
C ILE A 32 -0.52 -0.98 13.04
N ARG A 33 -1.71 -0.70 12.53
CA ARG A 33 -2.39 -1.54 11.54
C ARG A 33 -2.76 -0.70 10.34
N VAL A 34 -2.62 -1.27 9.16
CA VAL A 34 -3.03 -0.63 7.91
C VAL A 34 -3.95 -1.58 7.13
N LYS A 35 -5.02 -1.04 6.57
CA LYS A 35 -5.93 -1.80 5.73
C LYS A 35 -5.54 -1.60 4.29
N ILE A 36 -5.21 -2.70 3.60
CA ILE A 36 -4.59 -2.65 2.27
C ILE A 36 -5.52 -3.31 1.26
N ALA A 37 -5.77 -2.63 0.14
CA ALA A 37 -6.49 -3.20 -0.99
C ALA A 37 -5.65 -4.28 -1.66
N GLY A 38 -6.28 -5.36 -2.09
CA GLY A 38 -5.59 -6.50 -2.69
C GLY A 38 -5.04 -6.24 -4.09
N PRO A 39 -4.17 -7.13 -4.59
CA PRO A 39 -3.43 -6.90 -5.84
C PRO A 39 -4.31 -6.82 -7.10
N ASP A 40 -5.48 -7.43 -7.10
CA ASP A 40 -6.41 -7.38 -8.24
C ASP A 40 -7.57 -6.40 -8.02
N SER A 41 -7.49 -5.56 -7.00
CA SER A 41 -8.48 -4.53 -6.72
C SER A 41 -8.40 -3.37 -7.72
N GLU A 42 -9.51 -2.67 -7.88
CA GLU A 42 -9.55 -1.43 -8.67
C GLU A 42 -8.62 -0.37 -8.08
N THR A 43 -8.54 -0.30 -6.75
CA THR A 43 -7.63 0.63 -6.05
C THR A 43 -6.18 0.41 -6.45
N GLN A 44 -5.71 -0.84 -6.44
CA GLN A 44 -4.34 -1.12 -6.86
C GLN A 44 -4.13 -0.93 -8.36
N ASN A 45 -5.14 -1.22 -9.18
CA ASN A 45 -5.05 -0.97 -10.61
C ASN A 45 -4.84 0.51 -10.90
N ARG A 46 -5.62 1.37 -10.25
CA ARG A 46 -5.45 2.83 -10.37
C ARG A 46 -4.09 3.30 -9.86
N ALA A 47 -3.62 2.71 -8.76
CA ALA A 47 -2.29 3.03 -8.21
C ALA A 47 -1.18 2.69 -9.23
N ARG A 48 -1.26 1.56 -9.91
CA ARG A 48 -0.30 1.18 -10.96
C ARG A 48 -0.32 2.14 -12.13
N LEU A 49 -1.51 2.54 -12.59
CA LEU A 49 -1.64 3.48 -13.71
C LEU A 49 -1.08 4.86 -13.33
N THR A 50 -1.41 5.33 -12.13
CA THR A 50 -0.89 6.60 -11.62
C THR A 50 0.63 6.55 -11.45
N LEU A 51 1.18 5.43 -10.98
CA LEU A 51 2.62 5.23 -10.86
C LEU A 51 3.32 5.43 -12.21
N ALA A 52 2.79 4.82 -13.27
CA ALA A 52 3.33 4.96 -14.60
C ALA A 52 3.30 6.41 -15.09
N ASP A 53 2.17 7.10 -14.87
CA ASP A 53 2.01 8.52 -15.24
C ASP A 53 2.97 9.41 -14.44
N ASP A 54 3.08 9.19 -13.14
CA ASP A 54 3.98 9.97 -12.27
C ASP A 54 5.44 9.78 -12.66
N LEU A 55 5.85 8.56 -13.00
CA LEU A 55 7.21 8.29 -13.47
C LEU A 55 7.50 9.02 -14.78
N ALA A 56 6.55 9.04 -15.70
CA ALA A 56 6.69 9.76 -16.96
C ALA A 56 6.81 11.27 -16.74
N GLU A 57 6.04 11.80 -15.79
CA GLU A 57 6.04 13.24 -15.47
C GLU A 57 7.36 13.71 -14.86
N VAL A 58 7.97 12.90 -14.00
CA VAL A 58 9.24 13.27 -13.33
C VAL A 58 10.48 12.87 -14.13
N ALA A 59 10.32 12.19 -15.26
CA ALA A 59 11.43 11.82 -16.12
C ALA A 59 12.05 13.06 -16.79
N ASP A 60 13.36 13.02 -16.99
CA ASP A 60 14.04 14.07 -17.76
C ASP A 60 13.76 13.89 -19.27
N HIS A 61 14.33 14.77 -20.08
CA HIS A 61 14.12 14.75 -21.53
C HIS A 61 14.70 13.49 -22.23
N GLU A 62 15.54 12.73 -21.53
CA GLU A 62 16.08 11.44 -22.01
C GLU A 62 15.28 10.26 -21.47
N GLY A 63 14.19 10.51 -20.73
CA GLY A 63 13.35 9.48 -20.15
C GLY A 63 13.89 8.89 -18.85
N ARG A 64 14.92 9.49 -18.25
CA ARG A 64 15.51 8.99 -17.00
C ARG A 64 14.81 9.57 -15.79
N VAL A 65 14.68 8.73 -14.75
CA VAL A 65 14.13 9.11 -13.45
C VAL A 65 15.24 8.94 -12.41
N SER A 66 15.50 9.97 -11.61
CA SER A 66 16.47 9.86 -10.52
C SER A 66 16.00 8.84 -9.49
N ALA A 67 16.95 8.25 -8.74
CA ALA A 67 16.63 7.31 -7.68
C ALA A 67 15.72 7.93 -6.61
N GLU A 68 15.98 9.19 -6.26
CA GLU A 68 15.17 9.92 -5.27
C GLU A 68 13.73 10.11 -5.74
N MET A 69 13.52 10.52 -6.99
CA MET A 69 12.17 10.70 -7.54
C MET A 69 11.46 9.37 -7.71
N ARG A 70 12.19 8.32 -8.09
CA ARG A 70 11.62 6.96 -8.21
C ARG A 70 11.12 6.46 -6.85
N GLU A 71 11.89 6.67 -5.80
CA GLU A 71 11.48 6.30 -4.44
C GLU A 71 10.24 7.08 -3.99
N ARG A 72 10.21 8.38 -4.24
CA ARG A 72 9.06 9.22 -3.92
C ARG A 72 7.79 8.74 -4.60
N VAL A 73 7.87 8.47 -5.89
CA VAL A 73 6.72 7.99 -6.68
C VAL A 73 6.27 6.61 -6.17
N ARG A 74 7.21 5.72 -5.83
CA ARG A 74 6.91 4.40 -5.28
C ARG A 74 6.19 4.50 -3.93
N ILE A 75 6.66 5.36 -3.04
CA ILE A 75 6.02 5.58 -1.73
C ILE A 75 4.61 6.12 -1.90
N ASP A 76 4.41 7.09 -2.79
CA ASP A 76 3.09 7.61 -3.09
C ASP A 76 2.16 6.51 -3.62
N SER A 77 2.67 5.62 -4.46
CA SER A 77 1.90 4.49 -4.98
C SER A 77 1.49 3.50 -3.87
N LEU A 78 2.40 3.17 -2.96
CA LEU A 78 2.08 2.34 -1.80
C LEU A 78 1.01 2.98 -0.92
N ALA A 79 1.13 4.30 -0.70
CA ALA A 79 0.14 5.04 0.09
C ALA A 79 -1.26 4.95 -0.50
N ARG A 80 -1.39 4.94 -1.83
CA ARG A 80 -2.68 4.81 -2.51
C ARG A 80 -3.33 3.44 -2.31
N CYS A 81 -2.57 2.42 -1.96
CA CYS A 81 -3.09 1.07 -1.70
C CYS A 81 -3.67 0.94 -0.29
N ILE A 82 -3.37 1.87 0.60
CA ILE A 82 -3.84 1.86 1.99
C ILE A 82 -5.19 2.56 2.06
N LEU A 83 -6.20 1.86 2.59
CA LEU A 83 -7.59 2.31 2.63
C LEU A 83 -7.98 2.91 3.96
N ASP A 84 -7.35 2.47 5.04
CA ASP A 84 -7.63 2.90 6.40
C ASP A 84 -6.46 2.49 7.30
N TRP A 85 -6.44 2.97 8.53
CA TRP A 85 -5.41 2.57 9.48
C TRP A 85 -5.81 2.77 10.93
N GLU A 86 -5.03 2.14 11.81
CA GLU A 86 -4.97 2.42 13.23
C GLU A 86 -3.51 2.77 13.54
N CYS A 87 -3.25 4.04 13.79
CA CYS A 87 -1.90 4.55 14.02
C CYS A 87 -1.96 5.61 15.13
N THR A 88 -1.00 5.53 16.06
CA THR A 88 -0.89 6.52 17.14
C THR A 88 0.48 7.18 17.10
N GLU A 89 0.53 8.41 17.61
CA GLU A 89 1.76 9.17 17.83
C GLU A 89 1.64 9.85 19.18
N ASP A 90 2.60 9.61 20.06
CA ASP A 90 2.57 10.14 21.44
C ASP A 90 1.26 9.79 22.18
N GLY A 91 0.76 8.58 21.96
CA GLY A 91 -0.46 8.07 22.59
C GLY A 91 -1.77 8.58 22.00
N LYS A 92 -1.73 9.37 20.95
CA LYS A 92 -2.91 9.94 20.30
C LYS A 92 -3.11 9.36 18.93
N ALA A 93 -4.37 9.16 18.53
CA ALA A 93 -4.71 8.69 17.20
C ALA A 93 -4.28 9.71 16.15
N VAL A 94 -3.63 9.24 15.10
CA VAL A 94 -3.23 10.06 13.96
C VAL A 94 -4.32 9.98 12.89
N PRO A 95 -4.83 11.12 12.40
CA PRO A 95 -5.85 11.11 11.35
C PRO A 95 -5.36 10.39 10.09
N PHE A 96 -6.25 9.63 9.48
CA PHE A 96 -5.96 8.96 8.22
C PHE A 96 -6.02 9.95 7.08
N THR A 97 -4.86 10.45 6.67
CA THR A 97 -4.70 11.34 5.51
C THR A 97 -3.56 10.83 4.64
N ARG A 98 -3.56 11.18 3.37
CA ARG A 98 -2.47 10.78 2.47
C ARG A 98 -1.12 11.24 3.01
N ALA A 99 -1.03 12.48 3.49
CA ALA A 99 0.21 13.03 4.03
C ALA A 99 0.71 12.23 5.24
N ASN A 100 -0.18 11.83 6.14
CA ASN A 100 0.19 11.05 7.32
C ASN A 100 0.58 9.61 6.95
N VAL A 101 -0.09 9.01 5.97
CA VAL A 101 0.29 7.68 5.45
C VAL A 101 1.70 7.71 4.86
N VAL A 102 2.00 8.74 4.07
CA VAL A 102 3.35 8.93 3.52
C VAL A 102 4.38 9.11 4.64
N ARG A 103 4.05 9.86 5.70
CA ARG A 103 4.93 9.99 6.88
C ARG A 103 5.24 8.62 7.50
N LEU A 104 4.24 7.77 7.67
CA LEU A 104 4.45 6.43 8.21
C LEU A 104 5.39 5.62 7.31
N LEU A 105 5.15 5.60 6.02
CA LEU A 105 5.97 4.86 5.06
C LEU A 105 7.42 5.38 5.01
N ARG A 106 7.61 6.67 5.18
CA ARG A 106 8.94 7.28 5.22
C ARG A 106 9.67 7.10 6.55
N ALA A 107 8.97 6.72 7.60
CA ALA A 107 9.57 6.58 8.93
C ALA A 107 10.65 5.50 8.96
N ALA A 108 10.48 4.41 8.21
CA ALA A 108 11.47 3.35 8.11
C ALA A 108 11.26 2.51 6.85
N HIS A 109 12.35 2.07 6.26
CA HIS A 109 12.30 1.21 5.08
C HIS A 109 11.54 -0.11 5.35
N TRP A 110 11.69 -0.68 6.54
CA TRP A 110 11.01 -1.94 6.87
C TRP A 110 9.48 -1.81 6.86
N VAL A 111 8.94 -0.62 7.16
CA VAL A 111 7.50 -0.36 7.05
C VAL A 111 7.07 -0.47 5.59
N GLN A 112 7.81 0.16 4.68
CA GLN A 112 7.54 0.06 3.23
C GLN A 112 7.59 -1.38 2.76
N ALA A 113 8.60 -2.13 3.20
CA ALA A 113 8.78 -3.52 2.80
C ALA A 113 7.61 -4.40 3.26
N GLN A 114 7.15 -4.25 4.49
CA GLN A 114 6.00 -5.01 5.00
C GLN A 114 4.72 -4.69 4.24
N VAL A 115 4.46 -3.41 4.00
CA VAL A 115 3.28 -2.97 3.25
C VAL A 115 3.32 -3.52 1.82
N ASP A 116 4.46 -3.43 1.16
CA ASP A 116 4.63 -3.88 -0.22
C ASP A 116 4.43 -5.40 -0.36
N VAL A 117 5.05 -6.18 0.51
CA VAL A 117 4.89 -7.64 0.52
C VAL A 117 3.43 -8.02 0.76
N PHE A 118 2.78 -7.38 1.74
CA PHE A 118 1.37 -7.66 2.05
C PHE A 118 0.46 -7.27 0.88
N ALA A 119 0.69 -6.12 0.27
CA ALA A 119 -0.11 -5.64 -0.86
C ALA A 119 -0.02 -6.56 -2.08
N SER A 120 1.10 -7.28 -2.24
CA SER A 120 1.37 -8.13 -3.40
C SER A 120 0.93 -9.57 -3.21
N ASP A 121 0.59 -9.98 -2.00
CA ASP A 121 0.29 -11.38 -1.66
C ASP A 121 -1.20 -11.69 -1.86
N ARG A 122 -1.53 -12.35 -2.95
CA ARG A 122 -2.91 -12.73 -3.27
C ARG A 122 -3.54 -13.66 -2.23
N SER A 123 -2.73 -14.51 -1.60
CA SER A 123 -3.26 -15.48 -0.63
C SER A 123 -3.85 -14.81 0.61
N ILE A 124 -3.24 -13.70 1.04
CA ILE A 124 -3.71 -12.92 2.19
C ILE A 124 -5.02 -12.20 1.88
N HIS A 125 -5.18 -11.76 0.63
CA HIS A 125 -6.35 -11.00 0.18
C HIS A 125 -7.45 -11.88 -0.39
N ARG A 126 -7.40 -13.17 -0.15
CA ARG A 126 -8.45 -14.09 -0.57
C ARG A 126 -9.74 -13.75 0.13
N GLY A 127 -10.83 -13.69 -0.63
CA GLY A 127 -12.16 -13.51 -0.06
C GLY A 127 -12.47 -14.57 0.97
N ARG A 128 -13.20 -14.22 2.01
CA ARG A 128 -13.65 -15.14 3.03
C ARG A 128 -14.74 -16.04 2.45
N THR A 129 -14.44 -17.28 2.39
CA THR A 129 -15.43 -18.32 2.04
C THR A 129 -16.03 -18.90 3.29
#